data_1b9701b08d4d1065b0c8e6623063005f
#
_entry.id   1b9701b08d4d1065b0c8e6623063005f
#
_cell.length_a   1.000
_cell.length_b   1.000
_cell.length_c   1.000
_cell.angle_alpha   90.00
_cell.angle_beta   90.00
_cell.angle_gamma   90.00
#
_symmetry.space_group_name_H-M   'P 1'
#
loop_
_entity.id
_entity.type
_entity.pdbx_description
1 polymer ?
#
loop_
_entity_poly.entity_id
_entity_poly.type
_entity_poly.pdbx_seq_one_letter_code
_entity_poly.pdbx_strand_id
1 'polypeptide(L)'
;MKTTDSLIVLHVAYITSDFASGVSTVVPQYLNEQSEIKDMNIALLNLTNYRPKDAKYPVFHQSCIEKLPEPFCNPSLVIFHEIYRPDHIKLSHWLRRRAIPYIITPHGSLTYVAQEQHHLAKQLLNVFFYNAFIRNADCIHFLSEKEAMSSNGFKHRKASIIPNGVSIPKAKASNLDSRIALFIGRLDIDVKGLDLLIKSLPLIADELRGLGAKIYIYGPDEDGSMAKLELLIADNQVSDIVLLNGPVNGQSKADAFLQSQFYIQLSRTEGFPTSVLEALAYGLPIIVTEGTTWKETANNKGIGIGVESDLEAISNAILTLFNDDEYRCKLANAARKYAIEHFQWKAIAKRQFILYRDIVNGLSN
;
A
#
# COMPACT_ATOMS: atom_id res chain seq x y z
N MET A 1 34.17 21.59 -8.54
CA MET A 1 32.74 21.16 -8.42
C MET A 1 32.44 20.34 -9.64
N LYS A 2 32.29 19.02 -9.50
CA LYS A 2 31.80 18.19 -10.62
C LYS A 2 30.38 18.61 -10.90
N THR A 3 30.09 18.95 -12.15
CA THR A 3 28.72 19.10 -12.66
C THR A 3 27.94 17.88 -12.18
N THR A 4 26.88 18.09 -11.41
CA THR A 4 25.98 17.04 -10.97
C THR A 4 25.27 16.52 -12.19
N ASP A 5 25.82 15.47 -12.82
CA ASP A 5 25.08 14.75 -13.84
C ASP A 5 23.77 14.27 -13.24
N SER A 6 22.67 14.53 -13.94
CA SER A 6 21.33 14.12 -13.50
C SER A 6 21.32 12.62 -13.27
N LEU A 7 20.75 12.19 -12.14
CA LEU A 7 20.66 10.78 -11.76
C LEU A 7 19.73 10.03 -12.73
N ILE A 8 20.22 8.98 -13.38
CA ILE A 8 19.43 8.18 -14.33
C ILE A 8 18.91 6.94 -13.60
N VAL A 9 17.62 6.89 -13.33
CA VAL A 9 16.97 5.82 -12.56
C VAL A 9 16.01 5.03 -13.45
N LEU A 10 16.21 3.72 -13.49
CA LEU A 10 15.31 2.81 -14.21
C LEU A 10 14.54 1.96 -13.20
N HIS A 11 13.23 2.12 -13.17
CA HIS A 11 12.34 1.25 -12.42
C HIS A 11 11.97 0.03 -13.25
N VAL A 12 12.00 -1.16 -12.65
CA VAL A 12 11.63 -2.43 -13.28
C VAL A 12 10.46 -3.03 -12.52
N ALA A 13 9.33 -3.25 -13.18
CA ALA A 13 8.10 -3.74 -12.56
C ALA A 13 7.25 -4.59 -13.50
N TYR A 14 6.27 -5.30 -12.92
CA TYR A 14 5.18 -6.00 -13.60
C TYR A 14 3.87 -5.26 -13.31
N ILE A 15 3.61 -4.18 -14.05
CA ILE A 15 2.41 -3.37 -13.90
C ILE A 15 1.36 -3.84 -14.90
N THR A 16 0.14 -4.04 -14.42
CA THR A 16 -1.02 -4.47 -15.22
C THR A 16 -2.16 -3.44 -15.11
N SER A 17 -3.25 -3.69 -15.83
CA SER A 17 -4.49 -2.92 -15.68
C SER A 17 -5.30 -3.28 -14.42
N ASP A 18 -4.81 -4.21 -13.62
CA ASP A 18 -5.47 -4.61 -12.38
C ASP A 18 -5.23 -3.57 -11.28
N PHE A 19 -6.26 -2.81 -10.97
CA PHE A 19 -6.26 -1.79 -9.92
C PHE A 19 -6.33 -2.37 -8.49
N ALA A 20 -6.61 -3.67 -8.35
CA ALA A 20 -6.55 -4.36 -7.06
C ALA A 20 -5.12 -4.68 -6.66
N SER A 21 -4.18 -4.71 -7.61
CA SER A 21 -2.76 -4.86 -7.34
C SER A 21 -2.18 -3.57 -6.77
N GLY A 22 -1.70 -3.64 -5.53
CA GLY A 22 -1.04 -2.51 -4.86
C GLY A 22 0.14 -1.95 -5.66
N VAL A 23 0.95 -2.81 -6.28
CA VAL A 23 2.10 -2.41 -7.12
C VAL A 23 1.64 -1.68 -8.38
N SER A 24 0.60 -2.19 -9.06
CA SER A 24 0.05 -1.57 -10.27
C SER A 24 -0.59 -0.19 -9.99
N THR A 25 -1.02 0.06 -8.76
CA THR A 25 -1.59 1.35 -8.34
C THR A 25 -0.51 2.33 -7.87
N VAL A 26 0.42 1.86 -7.04
CA VAL A 26 1.38 2.73 -6.34
C VAL A 26 2.56 3.11 -7.21
N VAL A 27 3.14 2.17 -7.97
CA VAL A 27 4.37 2.44 -8.75
C VAL A 27 4.18 3.55 -9.79
N PRO A 28 3.08 3.62 -10.55
CA PRO A 28 2.85 4.75 -11.47
C PRO A 28 2.77 6.11 -10.79
N GLN A 29 2.13 6.20 -9.63
CA GLN A 29 2.05 7.46 -8.85
C GLN A 29 3.42 7.87 -8.33
N TYR A 30 4.15 6.93 -7.80
CA TYR A 30 5.52 7.05 -7.34
C TYR A 30 6.44 7.64 -8.43
N LEU A 31 6.41 7.08 -9.64
CA LEU A 31 7.21 7.58 -10.74
C LEU A 31 6.75 8.95 -11.23
N ASN A 32 5.46 9.23 -11.24
CA ASN A 32 4.95 10.56 -11.64
C ASN A 32 5.52 11.67 -10.75
N GLU A 33 5.57 11.46 -9.43
CA GLU A 33 6.15 12.45 -8.52
C GLU A 33 7.68 12.55 -8.64
N GLN A 34 8.35 11.42 -8.87
CA GLN A 34 9.79 11.42 -9.10
C GLN A 34 10.17 12.14 -10.40
N SER A 35 9.34 12.06 -11.44
CA SER A 35 9.59 12.75 -12.72
C SER A 35 9.59 14.27 -12.62
N GLU A 36 9.05 14.84 -11.55
CA GLU A 36 9.06 16.26 -11.26
C GLU A 36 10.38 16.73 -10.59
N ILE A 37 11.29 15.82 -10.24
CA ILE A 37 12.58 16.15 -9.60
C ILE A 37 13.61 16.49 -10.69
N LYS A 38 14.08 17.74 -10.74
CA LYS A 38 14.93 18.26 -11.81
C LYS A 38 16.24 17.52 -12.02
N ASP A 39 16.85 17.01 -10.93
CA ASP A 39 18.16 16.35 -10.96
C ASP A 39 18.04 14.83 -11.13
N MET A 40 16.89 14.34 -11.62
CA MET A 40 16.62 12.93 -11.81
C MET A 40 15.88 12.67 -13.14
N ASN A 41 16.43 11.79 -13.97
CA ASN A 41 15.77 11.24 -15.14
C ASN A 41 15.28 9.84 -14.79
N ILE A 42 13.99 9.60 -14.90
CA ILE A 42 13.39 8.31 -14.58
C ILE A 42 12.69 7.69 -15.78
N ALA A 43 12.64 6.36 -15.80
CA ALA A 43 11.81 5.59 -16.71
C ALA A 43 11.30 4.31 -16.05
N LEU A 44 10.26 3.74 -16.62
CA LEU A 44 9.72 2.44 -16.26
C LEU A 44 10.05 1.42 -17.36
N LEU A 45 10.74 0.36 -16.99
CA LEU A 45 10.81 -0.88 -17.75
C LEU A 45 9.69 -1.78 -17.24
N ASN A 46 8.53 -1.73 -17.91
CA ASN A 46 7.41 -2.60 -17.55
C ASN A 46 7.54 -3.92 -18.30
N LEU A 47 7.67 -5.01 -17.55
CA LEU A 47 7.82 -6.37 -18.07
C LEU A 47 6.48 -7.00 -18.50
N THR A 48 5.41 -6.19 -18.54
CA THR A 48 4.14 -6.51 -19.22
C THR A 48 3.93 -5.57 -20.41
N ASN A 49 2.89 -5.81 -21.21
CA ASN A 49 2.55 -4.92 -22.33
C ASN A 49 1.63 -3.75 -21.94
N TYR A 50 1.35 -3.59 -20.64
CA TYR A 50 0.49 -2.51 -20.14
C TYR A 50 1.27 -1.19 -20.01
N ARG A 51 0.67 -0.08 -20.46
CA ARG A 51 1.17 1.27 -20.25
C ARG A 51 0.23 2.04 -19.32
N PRO A 52 0.71 2.56 -18.18
CA PRO A 52 -0.11 3.42 -17.33
C PRO A 52 -0.59 4.66 -18.11
N LYS A 53 -1.89 4.96 -18.00
CA LYS A 53 -2.54 6.02 -18.83
C LYS A 53 -1.97 7.41 -18.56
N ASP A 54 -1.65 7.71 -17.30
CA ASP A 54 -1.21 9.03 -16.83
C ASP A 54 0.31 9.11 -16.60
N ALA A 55 1.10 8.24 -17.26
CA ALA A 55 2.54 8.22 -17.09
C ALA A 55 3.19 9.50 -17.67
N LYS A 56 3.83 10.29 -16.81
CA LYS A 56 4.61 11.48 -17.15
C LYS A 56 6.08 11.16 -17.45
N TYR A 57 6.44 9.91 -17.53
CA TYR A 57 7.78 9.36 -17.73
C TYR A 57 7.79 8.36 -18.89
N PRO A 58 8.95 8.08 -19.50
CA PRO A 58 9.08 7.04 -20.52
C PRO A 58 8.73 5.65 -19.97
N VAL A 59 7.96 4.87 -20.74
CA VAL A 59 7.62 3.48 -20.44
C VAL A 59 8.12 2.60 -21.57
N PHE A 60 8.93 1.61 -21.20
CA PHE A 60 9.53 0.63 -22.10
C PHE A 60 8.99 -0.77 -21.83
N HIS A 61 8.89 -1.62 -22.86
CA HIS A 61 8.37 -3.00 -22.77
C HIS A 61 9.40 -4.01 -23.28
N GLN A 62 10.69 -3.74 -23.07
CA GLN A 62 11.79 -4.58 -23.54
C GLN A 62 12.32 -5.46 -22.41
N SER A 63 12.83 -6.64 -22.73
CA SER A 63 13.46 -7.55 -21.76
C SER A 63 14.95 -7.28 -21.53
N CYS A 64 15.53 -6.26 -22.17
CA CYS A 64 16.96 -6.00 -22.20
C CYS A 64 17.24 -4.49 -22.03
N ILE A 65 17.98 -4.12 -20.99
CA ILE A 65 18.31 -2.72 -20.69
C ILE A 65 19.21 -2.12 -21.79
N GLU A 66 20.13 -2.88 -22.35
CA GLU A 66 21.04 -2.42 -23.40
C GLU A 66 20.35 -1.90 -24.66
N LYS A 67 19.12 -2.34 -24.91
CA LYS A 67 18.31 -1.94 -26.07
C LYS A 67 17.42 -0.73 -25.81
N LEU A 68 17.47 -0.19 -24.59
CA LEU A 68 16.73 1.05 -24.27
C LEU A 68 17.41 2.24 -24.94
N PRO A 69 16.66 3.31 -25.26
CA PRO A 69 17.25 4.53 -25.76
C PRO A 69 18.09 5.24 -24.66
N GLU A 70 19.05 6.04 -25.11
CA GLU A 70 19.79 6.90 -24.19
C GLU A 70 18.84 7.87 -23.46
N PRO A 71 19.08 8.16 -22.17
CA PRO A 71 20.23 7.68 -21.34
C PRO A 71 19.95 6.36 -20.59
N PHE A 72 18.82 5.70 -20.79
CA PHE A 72 18.36 4.56 -20.00
C PHE A 72 19.01 3.21 -20.34
N CYS A 73 19.74 3.13 -21.42
CA CYS A 73 20.57 1.94 -21.73
C CYS A 73 21.78 1.81 -20.79
N ASN A 74 22.14 2.87 -20.08
CA ASN A 74 23.22 2.89 -19.07
C ASN A 74 22.78 3.63 -17.81
N PRO A 75 21.82 3.07 -17.02
CA PRO A 75 21.27 3.75 -15.86
C PRO A 75 22.30 3.87 -14.73
N SER A 76 22.20 4.94 -13.93
CA SER A 76 22.99 5.13 -12.71
C SER A 76 22.52 4.21 -11.58
N LEU A 77 21.24 3.83 -11.59
CA LEU A 77 20.57 3.02 -10.56
C LEU A 77 19.37 2.29 -11.15
N VAL A 78 19.14 1.06 -10.70
CA VAL A 78 17.93 0.30 -11.04
C VAL A 78 17.14 -0.04 -9.78
N ILE A 79 15.81 0.15 -9.83
CA ILE A 79 14.89 -0.17 -8.75
C ILE A 79 13.99 -1.34 -9.19
N PHE A 80 14.09 -2.47 -8.52
CA PHE A 80 13.21 -3.61 -8.75
C PHE A 80 12.02 -3.56 -7.81
N HIS A 81 10.82 -3.65 -8.37
CA HIS A 81 9.59 -3.78 -7.61
C HIS A 81 9.13 -5.23 -7.58
N GLU A 82 8.82 -5.73 -6.37
CA GLU A 82 8.58 -7.15 -6.06
C GLU A 82 9.85 -8.03 -6.16
N ILE A 83 9.73 -9.31 -5.77
CA ILE A 83 10.87 -10.24 -5.73
C ILE A 83 10.74 -11.35 -6.77
N TYR A 84 9.67 -12.13 -6.71
CA TYR A 84 9.54 -13.42 -7.40
C TYR A 84 9.24 -13.28 -8.91
N ARG A 85 10.19 -12.64 -9.61
CA ARG A 85 10.15 -12.43 -11.07
C ARG A 85 11.45 -12.93 -11.70
N PRO A 86 11.44 -13.95 -12.57
CA PRO A 86 12.66 -14.50 -13.16
C PRO A 86 13.50 -13.47 -13.94
N ASP A 87 12.85 -12.51 -14.58
CA ASP A 87 13.55 -11.44 -15.30
C ASP A 87 14.40 -10.57 -14.38
N HIS A 88 14.01 -10.37 -13.11
CA HIS A 88 14.82 -9.62 -12.14
C HIS A 88 16.18 -10.27 -11.91
N ILE A 89 16.21 -11.60 -11.85
CA ILE A 89 17.49 -12.35 -11.69
C ILE A 89 18.40 -12.11 -12.89
N LYS A 90 17.87 -12.23 -14.11
CA LYS A 90 18.61 -12.01 -15.35
C LYS A 90 19.16 -10.58 -15.41
N LEU A 91 18.31 -9.59 -15.16
CA LEU A 91 18.70 -8.18 -15.18
C LEU A 91 19.73 -7.86 -14.08
N SER A 92 19.59 -8.39 -12.88
CA SER A 92 20.53 -8.17 -11.79
C SER A 92 21.94 -8.71 -12.08
N HIS A 93 22.03 -9.85 -12.79
CA HIS A 93 23.34 -10.36 -13.26
C HIS A 93 24.00 -9.41 -14.26
N TRP A 94 23.22 -8.83 -15.16
CA TRP A 94 23.71 -7.85 -16.12
C TRP A 94 24.21 -6.58 -15.42
N LEU A 95 23.46 -6.05 -14.43
CA LEU A 95 23.83 -4.88 -13.64
C LEU A 95 25.14 -5.10 -12.88
N ARG A 96 25.27 -6.24 -12.21
CA ARG A 96 26.47 -6.58 -11.45
C ARG A 96 27.73 -6.64 -12.29
N ARG A 97 27.66 -7.17 -13.53
CA ARG A 97 28.79 -7.19 -14.45
C ARG A 97 29.27 -5.79 -14.86
N ARG A 98 28.41 -4.79 -14.71
CA ARG A 98 28.69 -3.38 -15.04
C ARG A 98 28.88 -2.49 -13.83
N ALA A 99 28.88 -3.07 -12.64
CA ALA A 99 28.93 -2.36 -11.36
C ALA A 99 27.84 -1.27 -11.22
N ILE A 100 26.65 -1.51 -11.82
CA ILE A 100 25.50 -0.63 -11.67
C ILE A 100 24.72 -1.07 -10.41
N PRO A 101 24.54 -0.18 -9.41
CA PRO A 101 23.83 -0.50 -8.19
C PRO A 101 22.35 -0.73 -8.44
N TYR A 102 21.71 -1.51 -7.54
CA TYR A 102 20.27 -1.69 -7.59
C TYR A 102 19.65 -1.79 -6.20
N ILE A 103 18.42 -1.33 -6.12
CA ILE A 103 17.55 -1.40 -4.93
C ILE A 103 16.41 -2.37 -5.22
N ILE A 104 15.93 -3.06 -4.20
CA ILE A 104 14.73 -3.89 -4.25
C ILE A 104 13.69 -3.28 -3.34
N THR A 105 12.47 -3.06 -3.85
CA THR A 105 11.29 -2.70 -3.07
C THR A 105 10.34 -3.91 -3.06
N PRO A 106 10.28 -4.69 -1.95
CA PRO A 106 9.60 -5.98 -1.92
C PRO A 106 8.07 -5.90 -1.99
N HIS A 107 7.47 -4.79 -1.55
CA HIS A 107 6.01 -4.63 -1.44
C HIS A 107 5.34 -5.76 -0.65
N GLY A 108 5.91 -6.14 0.49
CA GLY A 108 5.40 -7.19 1.38
C GLY A 108 5.81 -8.62 1.00
N SER A 109 6.39 -8.85 -0.17
CA SER A 109 6.68 -10.21 -0.67
C SER A 109 7.77 -10.97 0.12
N LEU A 110 8.55 -10.30 0.96
CA LEU A 110 9.57 -10.90 1.84
C LEU A 110 9.07 -11.20 3.25
N THR A 111 7.87 -10.77 3.61
CA THR A 111 7.32 -10.99 4.95
C THR A 111 7.13 -12.48 5.23
N TYR A 112 7.23 -12.87 6.50
CA TYR A 112 7.03 -14.26 6.94
C TYR A 112 5.73 -14.86 6.38
N VAL A 113 4.61 -14.13 6.50
CA VAL A 113 3.30 -14.57 5.99
C VAL A 113 3.31 -14.79 4.47
N ALA A 114 3.94 -13.89 3.72
CA ALA A 114 4.08 -14.06 2.28
C ALA A 114 4.95 -15.27 1.92
N GLN A 115 5.92 -15.63 2.77
CA GLN A 115 6.79 -16.78 2.57
C GLN A 115 6.10 -18.13 2.84
N GLU A 116 5.13 -18.16 3.76
CA GLU A 116 4.36 -19.37 4.03
C GLU A 116 3.45 -19.79 2.87
N GLN A 117 2.97 -18.84 2.09
CA GLN A 117 2.25 -19.16 0.85
C GLN A 117 3.19 -19.85 -0.14
N HIS A 118 2.86 -21.07 -0.57
CA HIS A 118 3.70 -21.92 -1.44
C HIS A 118 5.11 -22.17 -0.88
N HIS A 119 5.22 -22.39 0.42
CA HIS A 119 6.44 -22.47 1.21
C HIS A 119 7.57 -23.30 0.56
N LEU A 120 7.31 -24.55 0.16
CA LEU A 120 8.34 -25.42 -0.44
C LEU A 120 8.91 -24.88 -1.73
N ALA A 121 8.04 -24.40 -2.63
CA ALA A 121 8.48 -23.83 -3.90
C ALA A 121 9.32 -22.56 -3.70
N LYS A 122 8.88 -21.67 -2.80
CA LYS A 122 9.62 -20.45 -2.47
C LYS A 122 10.94 -20.75 -1.77
N GLN A 123 11.01 -21.73 -0.88
CA GLN A 123 12.27 -22.13 -0.25
C GLN A 123 13.31 -22.57 -1.29
N LEU A 124 12.95 -23.43 -2.22
CA LEU A 124 13.84 -23.85 -3.30
C LEU A 124 14.28 -22.67 -4.16
N LEU A 125 13.34 -21.85 -4.62
CA LEU A 125 13.65 -20.66 -5.42
C LEU A 125 14.54 -19.66 -4.67
N ASN A 126 14.31 -19.46 -3.38
CA ASN A 126 15.13 -18.60 -2.54
C ASN A 126 16.57 -19.10 -2.46
N VAL A 127 16.77 -20.40 -2.19
CA VAL A 127 18.11 -20.99 -2.07
C VAL A 127 18.89 -20.87 -3.36
N PHE A 128 18.30 -21.17 -4.50
CA PHE A 128 19.01 -21.21 -5.78
C PHE A 128 19.16 -19.86 -6.46
N PHE A 129 18.22 -18.92 -6.28
CA PHE A 129 18.18 -17.70 -7.07
C PHE A 129 17.99 -16.42 -6.24
N TYR A 130 16.94 -16.33 -5.42
CA TYR A 130 16.52 -15.04 -4.83
C TYR A 130 17.38 -14.60 -3.66
N ASN A 131 17.95 -15.52 -2.86
CA ASN A 131 18.89 -15.14 -1.79
C ASN A 131 20.13 -14.41 -2.33
N ALA A 132 20.64 -14.82 -3.49
CA ALA A 132 21.75 -14.13 -4.13
C ALA A 132 21.34 -12.76 -4.67
N PHE A 133 20.14 -12.65 -5.26
CA PHE A 133 19.56 -11.40 -5.73
C PHE A 133 19.38 -10.39 -4.58
N ILE A 134 18.76 -10.82 -3.48
CA ILE A 134 18.52 -9.97 -2.30
C ILE A 134 19.85 -9.56 -1.64
N ARG A 135 20.77 -10.51 -1.41
CA ARG A 135 22.05 -10.23 -0.76
C ARG A 135 22.95 -9.29 -1.55
N ASN A 136 22.86 -9.28 -2.88
CA ASN A 136 23.66 -8.42 -3.73
C ASN A 136 23.01 -7.06 -4.03
N ALA A 137 21.79 -6.83 -3.59
CA ALA A 137 21.17 -5.51 -3.65
C ALA A 137 21.95 -4.51 -2.77
N ASP A 138 22.12 -3.30 -3.25
CA ASP A 138 22.80 -2.24 -2.50
C ASP A 138 21.93 -1.71 -1.37
N CYS A 139 20.60 -1.83 -1.51
CA CYS A 139 19.63 -1.54 -0.46
C CYS A 139 18.33 -2.33 -0.68
N ILE A 140 17.68 -2.70 0.42
CA ILE A 140 16.27 -3.13 0.41
C ILE A 140 15.43 -1.95 0.92
N HIS A 141 14.48 -1.51 0.12
CA HIS A 141 13.57 -0.43 0.46
C HIS A 141 12.25 -1.01 0.97
N PHE A 142 12.05 -1.01 2.29
CA PHE A 142 10.82 -1.41 2.95
C PHE A 142 9.84 -0.25 3.10
N LEU A 143 8.55 -0.54 3.14
CA LEU A 143 7.49 0.46 3.29
C LEU A 143 7.14 0.75 4.76
N SER A 144 7.49 -0.17 5.68
CA SER A 144 7.26 -0.02 7.12
C SER A 144 8.32 -0.77 7.92
N GLU A 145 8.46 -0.39 9.21
CA GLU A 145 9.32 -1.12 10.15
C GLU A 145 8.85 -2.56 10.35
N LYS A 146 7.53 -2.79 10.39
CA LYS A 146 6.96 -4.13 10.52
C LYS A 146 7.28 -5.00 9.30
N GLU A 147 7.22 -4.45 8.08
CA GLU A 147 7.66 -5.16 6.88
C GLU A 147 9.13 -5.55 6.98
N ALA A 148 9.99 -4.63 7.40
CA ALA A 148 11.41 -4.90 7.60
C ALA A 148 11.65 -5.99 8.67
N MET A 149 11.00 -5.88 9.82
CA MET A 149 11.11 -6.85 10.92
C MET A 149 10.59 -8.24 10.51
N SER A 150 9.47 -8.31 9.80
CA SER A 150 8.90 -9.57 9.33
C SER A 150 9.65 -10.19 8.16
N SER A 151 10.64 -9.49 7.60
CA SER A 151 11.51 -9.94 6.51
C SER A 151 12.92 -10.33 6.97
N ASN A 152 13.16 -10.48 8.27
CA ASN A 152 14.49 -10.77 8.86
C ASN A 152 15.12 -12.10 8.45
N GLY A 153 14.38 -13.00 7.79
CA GLY A 153 14.92 -14.25 7.23
C GLY A 153 15.90 -14.07 6.07
N PHE A 154 16.02 -12.85 5.52
CA PHE A 154 16.84 -12.56 4.34
C PHE A 154 18.04 -11.67 4.68
N LYS A 155 19.25 -12.14 4.34
CA LYS A 155 20.47 -11.34 4.50
C LYS A 155 20.56 -10.28 3.42
N HIS A 156 20.68 -9.02 3.81
CA HIS A 156 20.86 -7.87 2.93
C HIS A 156 21.98 -6.94 3.45
N ARG A 157 22.50 -6.08 2.60
CA ARG A 157 23.60 -5.16 2.95
C ARG A 157 23.11 -3.95 3.73
N LYS A 158 22.06 -3.31 3.22
CA LYS A 158 21.46 -2.09 3.76
C LYS A 158 19.93 -2.19 3.65
N ALA A 159 19.24 -1.62 4.60
CA ALA A 159 17.78 -1.42 4.55
C ALA A 159 17.46 0.07 4.70
N SER A 160 16.40 0.50 4.05
CA SER A 160 15.82 1.83 4.22
C SER A 160 14.31 1.70 4.35
N ILE A 161 13.71 2.52 5.19
CA ILE A 161 12.26 2.53 5.41
C ILE A 161 11.71 3.85 4.91
N ILE A 162 11.02 3.79 3.77
CA ILE A 162 10.32 4.94 3.18
C ILE A 162 8.93 4.45 2.78
N PRO A 163 7.85 4.96 3.40
CA PRO A 163 6.50 4.51 3.13
C PRO A 163 6.03 4.93 1.73
N ASN A 164 4.93 4.35 1.29
CA ASN A 164 4.21 4.86 0.13
C ASN A 164 3.66 6.25 0.42
N GLY A 165 3.52 7.05 -0.62
CA GLY A 165 2.83 8.32 -0.55
C GLY A 165 1.33 8.20 -0.80
N VAL A 166 0.64 9.30 -0.64
CA VAL A 166 -0.76 9.47 -1.00
C VAL A 166 -1.00 10.84 -1.62
N SER A 167 -1.89 10.89 -2.59
CA SER A 167 -2.38 12.15 -3.14
C SER A 167 -3.39 12.76 -2.18
N ILE A 168 -3.19 14.01 -1.80
CA ILE A 168 -4.11 14.71 -0.90
C ILE A 168 -5.24 15.33 -1.75
N PRO A 169 -6.48 14.85 -1.65
CA PRO A 169 -7.59 15.39 -2.40
C PRO A 169 -7.93 16.82 -1.96
N LYS A 170 -8.44 17.65 -2.87
CA LYS A 170 -8.89 19.03 -2.51
C LYS A 170 -10.06 18.97 -1.54
N ALA A 171 -11.03 18.12 -1.81
CA ALA A 171 -12.16 17.90 -0.93
C ALA A 171 -11.75 16.99 0.25
N LYS A 172 -12.35 17.21 1.42
CA LYS A 172 -12.26 16.31 2.57
C LYS A 172 -13.65 15.77 2.90
N ALA A 173 -13.71 14.59 3.50
CA ALA A 173 -14.94 14.07 4.08
C ALA A 173 -15.38 15.02 5.20
N SER A 174 -16.57 15.54 5.09
CA SER A 174 -17.15 16.50 6.06
C SER A 174 -18.64 16.29 6.27
N ASN A 175 -19.19 15.19 5.74
CA ASN A 175 -20.61 14.92 5.83
C ASN A 175 -20.94 14.38 7.23
N LEU A 176 -21.35 15.28 8.12
CA LEU A 176 -21.76 14.94 9.49
C LEU A 176 -23.11 14.20 9.51
N ASP A 177 -23.94 14.39 8.49
CA ASP A 177 -25.27 13.79 8.41
C ASP A 177 -25.25 12.36 7.86
N SER A 178 -24.19 11.99 7.15
CA SER A 178 -24.02 10.63 6.64
C SER A 178 -23.65 9.69 7.80
N ARG A 179 -24.37 8.60 7.95
CA ARG A 179 -24.06 7.57 8.94
C ARG A 179 -23.45 6.36 8.24
N ILE A 180 -22.32 6.58 7.55
CA ILE A 180 -21.65 5.56 6.73
C ILE A 180 -20.23 5.32 7.25
N ALA A 181 -19.91 4.06 7.55
CA ALA A 181 -18.54 3.57 7.72
C ALA A 181 -18.11 2.82 6.45
N LEU A 182 -16.83 2.89 6.12
CA LEU A 182 -16.30 2.44 4.83
C LEU A 182 -15.20 1.40 4.98
N PHE A 183 -15.26 0.36 4.17
CA PHE A 183 -14.14 -0.52 3.83
C PHE A 183 -13.93 -0.51 2.31
N ILE A 184 -12.67 -0.41 1.85
CA ILE A 184 -12.28 -0.60 0.46
C ILE A 184 -11.06 -1.51 0.39
N GLY A 185 -11.18 -2.66 -0.27
CA GLY A 185 -10.08 -3.62 -0.42
C GLY A 185 -10.54 -4.90 -1.09
N ARG A 186 -9.62 -5.81 -1.41
CA ARG A 186 -10.00 -7.15 -1.87
C ARG A 186 -10.91 -7.81 -0.82
N LEU A 187 -11.91 -8.55 -1.29
CA LEU A 187 -12.85 -9.24 -0.40
C LEU A 187 -12.27 -10.56 0.17
N ASP A 188 -11.02 -10.51 0.61
CA ASP A 188 -10.37 -11.63 1.30
C ASP A 188 -10.82 -11.62 2.77
N ILE A 189 -11.73 -12.53 3.10
CA ILE A 189 -12.44 -12.54 4.39
C ILE A 189 -11.45 -12.67 5.55
N ASP A 190 -10.52 -13.63 5.45
CA ASP A 190 -9.61 -13.97 6.54
C ASP A 190 -8.49 -12.93 6.68
N VAL A 191 -7.84 -12.58 5.58
CA VAL A 191 -6.73 -11.62 5.58
C VAL A 191 -7.20 -10.23 5.96
N LYS A 192 -8.35 -9.78 5.42
CA LYS A 192 -8.90 -8.44 5.66
C LYS A 192 -9.76 -8.34 6.93
N GLY A 193 -10.03 -9.46 7.61
CA GLY A 193 -10.82 -9.49 8.84
C GLY A 193 -12.27 -9.07 8.63
N LEU A 194 -12.83 -9.33 7.44
CA LEU A 194 -14.22 -9.01 7.14
C LEU A 194 -15.18 -9.85 7.98
N ASP A 195 -14.78 -11.07 8.36
CA ASP A 195 -15.51 -11.90 9.32
C ASP A 195 -15.56 -11.26 10.72
N LEU A 196 -14.47 -10.61 11.17
CA LEU A 196 -14.46 -9.88 12.45
C LEU A 196 -15.44 -8.71 12.41
N LEU A 197 -15.41 -7.95 11.30
CA LEU A 197 -16.36 -6.86 11.10
C LEU A 197 -17.80 -7.35 11.18
N ILE A 198 -18.18 -8.32 10.35
CA ILE A 198 -19.58 -8.79 10.29
C ILE A 198 -20.04 -9.41 11.62
N LYS A 199 -19.21 -10.22 12.27
CA LYS A 199 -19.52 -10.86 13.55
C LYS A 199 -19.58 -9.88 14.73
N SER A 200 -18.98 -8.70 14.63
CA SER A 200 -19.06 -7.66 15.67
C SER A 200 -20.40 -6.88 15.62
N LEU A 201 -21.02 -6.77 14.44
CA LEU A 201 -22.19 -5.93 14.25
C LEU A 201 -23.44 -6.39 15.02
N PRO A 202 -23.74 -7.69 15.22
CA PRO A 202 -24.89 -8.11 16.04
C PRO A 202 -24.88 -7.55 17.46
N LEU A 203 -23.70 -7.29 18.04
CA LEU A 203 -23.56 -6.75 19.40
C LEU A 203 -24.11 -5.32 19.53
N ILE A 204 -24.24 -4.60 18.40
CA ILE A 204 -24.65 -3.19 18.34
C ILE A 204 -25.70 -2.93 17.24
N ALA A 205 -26.36 -3.98 16.76
CA ALA A 205 -27.23 -3.88 15.59
C ALA A 205 -28.43 -2.95 15.83
N ASP A 206 -29.01 -2.98 17.02
CA ASP A 206 -30.18 -2.15 17.34
C ASP A 206 -29.81 -0.68 17.43
N GLU A 207 -28.65 -0.36 17.99
CA GLU A 207 -28.11 1.00 18.02
C GLU A 207 -27.83 1.51 16.60
N LEU A 208 -27.19 0.69 15.75
CA LEU A 208 -26.91 1.05 14.36
C LEU A 208 -28.20 1.30 13.57
N ARG A 209 -29.24 0.47 13.78
CA ARG A 209 -30.58 0.67 13.18
C ARG A 209 -31.19 1.96 13.65
N GLY A 210 -31.14 2.24 14.95
CA GLY A 210 -31.66 3.48 15.54
C GLY A 210 -30.98 4.73 14.97
N LEU A 211 -29.71 4.65 14.63
CA LEU A 211 -28.93 5.71 13.99
C LEU A 211 -29.11 5.80 12.46
N GLY A 212 -29.74 4.80 11.83
CA GLY A 212 -29.75 4.65 10.38
C GLY A 212 -28.37 4.41 9.78
N ALA A 213 -27.44 3.85 10.58
CA ALA A 213 -26.05 3.66 10.19
C ALA A 213 -25.88 2.52 9.18
N LYS A 214 -24.91 2.67 8.29
CA LYS A 214 -24.56 1.69 7.25
C LYS A 214 -23.08 1.43 7.22
N ILE A 215 -22.71 0.20 6.85
CA ILE A 215 -21.34 -0.21 6.59
C ILE A 215 -21.23 -0.53 5.09
N TYR A 216 -20.45 0.26 4.38
CA TYR A 216 -20.22 0.07 2.95
C TYR A 216 -18.92 -0.70 2.74
N ILE A 217 -19.02 -1.83 2.07
CA ILE A 217 -17.87 -2.71 1.73
C ILE A 217 -17.72 -2.71 0.22
N TYR A 218 -16.58 -2.23 -0.27
CA TYR A 218 -16.23 -2.22 -1.69
C TYR A 218 -15.01 -3.10 -1.96
N GLY A 219 -15.07 -3.90 -3.01
CA GLY A 219 -13.89 -4.64 -3.45
C GLY A 219 -14.16 -5.65 -4.56
N PRO A 220 -13.10 -6.08 -5.23
CA PRO A 220 -13.20 -7.20 -6.17
C PRO A 220 -13.44 -8.49 -5.39
N ASP A 221 -14.28 -9.35 -5.97
CA ASP A 221 -14.47 -10.72 -5.53
C ASP A 221 -13.27 -11.55 -5.98
N GLU A 222 -12.61 -12.18 -5.02
CA GLU A 222 -11.58 -13.18 -5.27
C GLU A 222 -12.03 -14.50 -4.63
N ASP A 223 -11.98 -15.58 -5.37
CA ASP A 223 -12.29 -16.96 -4.91
C ASP A 223 -13.70 -17.16 -4.33
N GLY A 224 -14.69 -16.40 -4.83
CA GLY A 224 -16.09 -16.50 -4.37
C GLY A 224 -16.33 -15.95 -2.96
N SER A 225 -15.49 -15.02 -2.51
CA SER A 225 -15.63 -14.38 -1.21
C SER A 225 -16.90 -13.54 -1.09
N MET A 226 -17.42 -12.98 -2.20
CA MET A 226 -18.66 -12.23 -2.21
C MET A 226 -19.82 -13.07 -1.69
N ALA A 227 -20.04 -14.26 -2.26
CA ALA A 227 -21.12 -15.16 -1.84
C ALA A 227 -20.96 -15.63 -0.37
N LYS A 228 -19.73 -15.86 0.07
CA LYS A 228 -19.46 -16.22 1.47
C LYS A 228 -19.76 -15.06 2.42
N LEU A 229 -19.48 -13.82 2.03
CA LEU A 229 -19.81 -12.63 2.81
C LEU A 229 -21.31 -12.40 2.87
N GLU A 230 -22.06 -12.59 1.77
CA GLU A 230 -23.51 -12.51 1.74
C GLU A 230 -24.15 -13.49 2.72
N LEU A 231 -23.68 -14.74 2.75
CA LEU A 231 -24.13 -15.73 3.73
C LEU A 231 -23.80 -15.30 5.16
N LEU A 232 -22.57 -14.84 5.40
CA LEU A 232 -22.14 -14.41 6.72
C LEU A 232 -22.97 -13.21 7.24
N ILE A 233 -23.30 -12.27 6.37
CA ILE A 233 -24.16 -11.11 6.67
C ILE A 233 -25.57 -11.56 7.02
N ALA A 234 -26.13 -12.50 6.25
CA ALA A 234 -27.46 -13.05 6.49
C ALA A 234 -27.53 -13.83 7.80
N ASP A 235 -26.56 -14.71 8.06
CA ASP A 235 -26.47 -15.52 9.29
C ASP A 235 -26.37 -14.65 10.55
N ASN A 236 -25.71 -13.50 10.45
CA ASN A 236 -25.59 -12.52 11.54
C ASN A 236 -26.74 -11.50 11.61
N GLN A 237 -27.74 -11.61 10.73
CA GLN A 237 -28.95 -10.75 10.70
C GLN A 237 -28.63 -9.24 10.58
N VAL A 238 -27.61 -8.89 9.78
CA VAL A 238 -27.18 -7.50 9.57
C VAL A 238 -27.27 -7.06 8.10
N SER A 239 -28.10 -7.73 7.29
CA SER A 239 -28.30 -7.42 5.87
C SER A 239 -28.88 -6.03 5.61
N ASP A 240 -29.56 -5.47 6.60
CA ASP A 240 -30.09 -4.12 6.57
C ASP A 240 -29.03 -3.05 6.93
N ILE A 241 -27.92 -3.45 7.52
CA ILE A 241 -26.81 -2.56 7.95
C ILE A 241 -25.67 -2.57 6.94
N VAL A 242 -25.30 -3.75 6.42
CA VAL A 242 -24.11 -3.94 5.55
C VAL A 242 -24.51 -3.93 4.09
N LEU A 243 -23.81 -3.11 3.30
CA LEU A 243 -23.96 -3.05 1.85
C LEU A 243 -22.67 -3.55 1.19
N LEU A 244 -22.77 -4.70 0.54
CA LEU A 244 -21.69 -5.24 -0.28
C LEU A 244 -21.76 -4.64 -1.68
N ASN A 245 -20.62 -4.13 -2.15
CA ASN A 245 -20.49 -3.53 -3.46
C ASN A 245 -19.30 -4.15 -4.21
N GLY A 246 -19.35 -4.09 -5.53
CA GLY A 246 -18.24 -4.49 -6.37
C GLY A 246 -17.00 -3.58 -6.23
N PRO A 247 -16.00 -3.77 -7.09
CA PRO A 247 -14.80 -2.95 -7.09
C PRO A 247 -15.10 -1.50 -7.43
N VAL A 248 -14.43 -0.58 -6.76
CA VAL A 248 -14.61 0.87 -6.93
C VAL A 248 -13.28 1.54 -7.29
N ASN A 249 -13.30 2.48 -8.23
CA ASN A 249 -12.13 3.23 -8.66
C ASN A 249 -12.49 4.66 -9.12
N GLY A 250 -11.47 5.48 -9.38
CA GLY A 250 -11.65 6.84 -9.89
C GLY A 250 -12.60 7.68 -9.05
N GLN A 251 -13.56 8.36 -9.70
CA GLN A 251 -14.50 9.25 -9.04
C GLN A 251 -15.41 8.51 -8.05
N SER A 252 -15.90 7.32 -8.40
CA SER A 252 -16.76 6.54 -7.49
C SER A 252 -16.04 6.15 -6.19
N LYS A 253 -14.73 5.88 -6.25
CA LYS A 253 -13.90 5.67 -5.06
C LYS A 253 -13.78 6.93 -4.22
N ALA A 254 -13.55 8.08 -4.87
CA ALA A 254 -13.50 9.37 -4.20
C ALA A 254 -14.83 9.69 -3.50
N ASP A 255 -15.97 9.45 -4.18
CA ASP A 255 -17.30 9.67 -3.63
C ASP A 255 -17.56 8.77 -2.42
N ALA A 256 -17.12 7.50 -2.47
CA ALA A 256 -17.24 6.58 -1.33
C ALA A 256 -16.49 7.11 -0.09
N PHE A 257 -15.27 7.64 -0.25
CA PHE A 257 -14.56 8.29 0.86
C PHE A 257 -15.26 9.55 1.35
N LEU A 258 -15.73 10.42 0.43
CA LEU A 258 -16.37 11.70 0.77
C LEU A 258 -17.71 11.56 1.50
N GLN A 259 -18.44 10.48 1.22
CA GLN A 259 -19.73 10.18 1.86
C GLN A 259 -19.59 9.53 3.22
N SER A 260 -18.40 9.05 3.57
CA SER A 260 -18.18 8.26 4.79
C SER A 260 -17.75 9.12 5.96
N GLN A 261 -18.01 8.65 7.17
CA GLN A 261 -17.61 9.29 8.42
C GLN A 261 -16.29 8.75 8.98
N PHE A 262 -16.01 7.48 8.76
CA PHE A 262 -14.75 6.82 9.13
C PHE A 262 -14.48 5.60 8.27
N TYR A 263 -13.26 5.10 8.36
CA TYR A 263 -12.76 3.97 7.58
C TYR A 263 -12.42 2.80 8.50
N ILE A 264 -12.75 1.58 8.10
CA ILE A 264 -12.51 0.36 8.89
C ILE A 264 -11.54 -0.56 8.13
N GLN A 265 -10.49 -1.02 8.80
CA GLN A 265 -9.54 -2.01 8.26
C GLN A 265 -9.10 -2.96 9.38
N LEU A 266 -9.75 -4.12 9.49
CA LEU A 266 -9.51 -5.09 10.55
C LEU A 266 -8.59 -6.24 10.14
N SER A 267 -7.66 -5.96 9.22
CA SER A 267 -6.80 -6.99 8.65
C SER A 267 -5.98 -7.72 9.71
N ARG A 268 -5.86 -9.05 9.55
CA ARG A 268 -4.97 -9.89 10.36
C ARG A 268 -3.50 -9.73 9.95
N THR A 269 -3.27 -9.35 8.69
CA THR A 269 -1.94 -9.08 8.18
C THR A 269 -1.97 -8.14 6.99
N GLU A 270 -1.08 -7.14 7.02
CA GLU A 270 -0.83 -6.19 5.93
C GLU A 270 0.64 -5.84 5.86
N GLY A 271 1.14 -5.62 4.66
CA GLY A 271 2.45 -5.01 4.47
C GLY A 271 2.38 -3.50 4.74
N PHE A 272 1.60 -2.79 3.93
CA PHE A 272 1.33 -1.36 4.06
C PHE A 272 0.02 -1.01 3.34
N PRO A 273 -1.13 -0.97 4.04
CA PRO A 273 -2.44 -0.78 3.41
C PRO A 273 -2.60 0.64 2.87
N THR A 274 -2.58 0.79 1.55
CA THR A 274 -2.72 2.10 0.88
C THR A 274 -4.10 2.72 1.07
N SER A 275 -5.14 1.90 1.21
CA SER A 275 -6.50 2.36 1.48
C SER A 275 -6.65 3.09 2.82
N VAL A 276 -5.84 2.71 3.83
CA VAL A 276 -5.75 3.46 5.08
C VAL A 276 -5.16 4.85 4.85
N LEU A 277 -4.08 4.95 4.06
CA LEU A 277 -3.52 6.27 3.71
C LEU A 277 -4.51 7.14 2.94
N GLU A 278 -5.25 6.54 2.01
CA GLU A 278 -6.28 7.25 1.27
C GLU A 278 -7.38 7.76 2.21
N ALA A 279 -7.86 6.94 3.13
CA ALA A 279 -8.83 7.35 4.15
C ALA A 279 -8.33 8.54 4.98
N LEU A 280 -7.09 8.47 5.49
CA LEU A 280 -6.47 9.58 6.23
C LEU A 280 -6.36 10.85 5.36
N ALA A 281 -6.03 10.71 4.07
CA ALA A 281 -5.91 11.84 3.15
C ALA A 281 -7.27 12.52 2.87
N TYR A 282 -8.37 11.76 2.89
CA TYR A 282 -9.73 12.32 2.86
C TYR A 282 -10.16 12.89 4.21
N GLY A 283 -9.41 12.67 5.28
CA GLY A 283 -9.73 13.11 6.63
C GLY A 283 -10.72 12.18 7.33
N LEU A 284 -10.71 10.90 6.99
CA LEU A 284 -11.47 9.89 7.71
C LEU A 284 -10.64 9.34 8.88
N PRO A 285 -11.17 9.35 10.12
CA PRO A 285 -10.57 8.56 11.19
C PRO A 285 -10.65 7.07 10.84
N ILE A 286 -9.69 6.30 11.35
CA ILE A 286 -9.58 4.88 11.04
C ILE A 286 -9.90 4.02 12.26
N ILE A 287 -10.57 2.88 12.05
CA ILE A 287 -10.62 1.77 13.01
C ILE A 287 -9.74 0.66 12.46
N VAL A 288 -8.71 0.28 13.19
CA VAL A 288 -7.66 -0.65 12.70
C VAL A 288 -7.23 -1.64 13.77
N THR A 289 -6.90 -2.85 13.35
CA THR A 289 -6.33 -3.89 14.19
C THR A 289 -4.79 -3.89 14.14
N GLU A 290 -4.17 -4.68 15.01
CA GLU A 290 -2.72 -4.90 15.08
C GLU A 290 -2.12 -5.44 13.77
N GLY A 291 -2.91 -6.17 12.97
CA GLY A 291 -2.47 -6.71 11.69
C GLY A 291 -2.17 -5.65 10.63
N THR A 292 -2.75 -4.43 10.77
CA THR A 292 -2.60 -3.36 9.79
C THR A 292 -1.31 -2.57 9.88
N THR A 293 -0.50 -2.72 10.93
CA THR A 293 0.64 -1.85 11.28
C THR A 293 0.27 -0.45 11.80
N TRP A 294 -1.02 -0.10 11.80
CA TRP A 294 -1.50 1.24 12.12
C TRP A 294 -2.09 1.38 13.53
N LYS A 295 -2.32 0.28 14.26
CA LYS A 295 -3.00 0.29 15.56
C LYS A 295 -2.37 1.28 16.54
N GLU A 296 -1.08 1.15 16.81
CA GLU A 296 -0.37 2.03 17.73
C GLU A 296 -0.31 3.46 17.23
N THR A 297 -0.09 3.64 15.92
CA THR A 297 -0.07 4.97 15.30
C THR A 297 -1.43 5.64 15.39
N ALA A 298 -2.53 4.91 15.17
CA ALA A 298 -3.89 5.44 15.28
C ALA A 298 -4.14 6.02 16.67
N ASN A 299 -3.80 5.27 17.71
CA ASN A 299 -3.98 5.70 19.11
C ASN A 299 -3.01 6.83 19.49
N ASN A 300 -1.71 6.67 19.22
CA ASN A 300 -0.68 7.61 19.68
C ASN A 300 -0.75 8.97 18.97
N LYS A 301 -1.22 9.00 17.72
CA LYS A 301 -1.36 10.23 16.92
C LYS A 301 -2.77 10.80 16.95
N GLY A 302 -3.74 10.10 17.56
CA GLY A 302 -5.13 10.52 17.60
C GLY A 302 -5.74 10.64 16.19
N ILE A 303 -5.44 9.70 15.31
CA ILE A 303 -5.94 9.68 13.91
C ILE A 303 -7.02 8.62 13.69
N GLY A 304 -7.38 7.90 14.75
CA GLY A 304 -8.37 6.83 14.72
C GLY A 304 -8.36 6.04 16.03
N ILE A 305 -8.97 4.88 16.01
CA ILE A 305 -9.05 3.93 17.12
C ILE A 305 -8.36 2.63 16.71
N GLY A 306 -7.26 2.31 17.35
CA GLY A 306 -6.59 1.02 17.23
C GLY A 306 -7.16 0.04 18.25
N VAL A 307 -7.69 -1.09 17.76
CA VAL A 307 -8.35 -2.12 18.58
C VAL A 307 -7.61 -3.46 18.50
N GLU A 308 -7.86 -4.33 19.48
CA GLU A 308 -7.54 -5.75 19.35
C GLU A 308 -8.51 -6.43 18.37
N SER A 309 -8.14 -7.62 17.86
CA SER A 309 -9.02 -8.44 17.01
C SER A 309 -10.11 -9.11 17.85
N ASP A 310 -10.84 -8.33 18.64
CA ASP A 310 -11.90 -8.70 19.56
C ASP A 310 -13.21 -8.06 19.16
N LEU A 311 -14.31 -8.83 19.17
CA LEU A 311 -15.60 -8.39 18.67
C LEU A 311 -16.21 -7.23 19.48
N GLU A 312 -16.06 -7.23 20.80
CA GLU A 312 -16.57 -6.18 21.67
C GLU A 312 -15.76 -4.88 21.49
N ALA A 313 -14.44 -4.98 21.40
CA ALA A 313 -13.57 -3.84 21.14
C ALA A 313 -13.89 -3.18 19.79
N ILE A 314 -14.12 -3.99 18.75
CA ILE A 314 -14.50 -3.51 17.41
C ILE A 314 -15.87 -2.83 17.45
N SER A 315 -16.88 -3.46 18.07
CA SER A 315 -18.24 -2.91 18.21
C SER A 315 -18.22 -1.56 18.92
N ASN A 316 -17.54 -1.49 20.06
CA ASN A 316 -17.42 -0.27 20.85
C ASN A 316 -16.75 0.87 20.07
N ALA A 317 -15.70 0.58 19.30
CA ALA A 317 -15.04 1.56 18.44
C ALA A 317 -15.97 2.09 17.35
N ILE A 318 -16.76 1.22 16.71
CA ILE A 318 -17.76 1.59 15.70
C ILE A 318 -18.84 2.51 16.31
N LEU A 319 -19.42 2.13 17.45
CA LEU A 319 -20.42 2.94 18.14
C LEU A 319 -19.86 4.28 18.60
N THR A 320 -18.64 4.30 19.13
CA THR A 320 -17.96 5.53 19.56
C THR A 320 -17.88 6.52 18.39
N LEU A 321 -17.42 6.06 17.22
CA LEU A 321 -17.29 6.95 16.07
C LEU A 321 -18.62 7.36 15.44
N PHE A 322 -19.71 6.60 15.60
CA PHE A 322 -21.02 7.02 15.15
C PHE A 322 -21.70 7.98 16.13
N ASN A 323 -21.50 7.83 17.44
CA ASN A 323 -22.20 8.58 18.47
C ASN A 323 -21.51 9.86 18.92
N ASP A 324 -20.17 9.91 18.87
CA ASP A 324 -19.41 11.07 19.35
C ASP A 324 -18.86 11.88 18.15
N ASP A 325 -19.68 12.82 17.70
CA ASP A 325 -19.37 13.70 16.57
C ASP A 325 -18.15 14.60 16.87
N GLU A 326 -18.00 15.08 18.11
CA GLU A 326 -16.88 15.95 18.51
C GLU A 326 -15.56 15.17 18.47
N TYR A 327 -15.54 13.99 19.08
CA TYR A 327 -14.38 13.11 19.08
C TYR A 327 -14.00 12.68 17.65
N ARG A 328 -14.99 12.28 16.84
CA ARG A 328 -14.76 11.92 15.44
C ARG A 328 -14.17 13.08 14.64
N CYS A 329 -14.69 14.30 14.79
CA CYS A 329 -14.16 15.48 14.11
C CYS A 329 -12.73 15.81 14.53
N LYS A 330 -12.38 15.64 15.80
CA LYS A 330 -11.02 15.79 16.30
C LYS A 330 -10.07 14.80 15.63
N LEU A 331 -10.44 13.52 15.60
CA LEU A 331 -9.65 12.47 14.92
C LEU A 331 -9.53 12.73 13.42
N ALA A 332 -10.61 13.15 12.74
CA ALA A 332 -10.65 13.45 11.31
C ALA A 332 -9.67 14.57 10.91
N ASN A 333 -9.62 15.65 11.70
CA ASN A 333 -8.68 16.74 11.48
C ASN A 333 -7.23 16.29 11.68
N ALA A 334 -6.97 15.50 12.72
CA ALA A 334 -5.65 14.93 12.99
C ALA A 334 -5.23 13.94 11.87
N ALA A 335 -6.15 13.09 11.40
CA ALA A 335 -5.93 12.13 10.32
C ALA A 335 -5.45 12.83 9.04
N ARG A 336 -6.17 13.86 8.60
CA ARG A 336 -5.80 14.60 7.39
C ARG A 336 -4.47 15.35 7.55
N LYS A 337 -4.28 16.01 8.69
CA LYS A 337 -3.03 16.68 9.00
C LYS A 337 -1.85 15.72 8.95
N TYR A 338 -2.00 14.55 9.56
CA TYR A 338 -0.97 13.52 9.60
C TYR A 338 -0.63 12.99 8.20
N ALA A 339 -1.66 12.77 7.34
CA ALA A 339 -1.44 12.36 5.95
C ALA A 339 -0.65 13.42 5.16
N ILE A 340 -1.00 14.70 5.32
CA ILE A 340 -0.32 15.81 4.67
C ILE A 340 1.15 15.92 5.10
N GLU A 341 1.42 15.83 6.39
CA GLU A 341 2.76 16.04 6.94
C GLU A 341 3.72 14.87 6.64
N HIS A 342 3.20 13.63 6.57
CA HIS A 342 4.06 12.45 6.54
C HIS A 342 4.02 11.66 5.23
N PHE A 343 2.94 11.77 4.44
CA PHE A 343 2.70 10.85 3.31
C PHE A 343 2.42 11.52 1.96
N GLN A 344 2.56 12.85 1.85
CA GLN A 344 2.49 13.49 0.52
C GLN A 344 3.55 12.91 -0.41
N TRP A 345 3.15 12.50 -1.62
CA TRP A 345 4.04 11.95 -2.63
C TRP A 345 5.30 12.79 -2.84
N LYS A 346 5.16 14.12 -2.90
CA LYS A 346 6.28 15.04 -3.08
C LYS A 346 7.36 14.91 -1.99
N ALA A 347 6.95 14.71 -0.74
CA ALA A 347 7.88 14.51 0.38
C ALA A 347 8.53 13.12 0.31
N ILE A 348 7.74 12.10 -0.03
CA ILE A 348 8.22 10.74 -0.22
C ILE A 348 9.22 10.67 -1.37
N ALA A 349 8.91 11.24 -2.54
CA ALA A 349 9.81 11.27 -3.69
C ALA A 349 11.16 11.96 -3.38
N LYS A 350 11.15 13.02 -2.57
CA LYS A 350 12.40 13.65 -2.10
C LYS A 350 13.25 12.73 -1.21
N ARG A 351 12.61 11.99 -0.29
CA ARG A 351 13.32 11.02 0.56
C ARG A 351 13.94 9.91 -0.27
N GLN A 352 13.23 9.44 -1.29
CA GLN A 352 13.73 8.43 -2.22
C GLN A 352 14.88 8.96 -3.07
N PHE A 353 14.78 10.18 -3.58
CA PHE A 353 15.87 10.82 -4.32
C PHE A 353 17.16 10.91 -3.48
N ILE A 354 17.05 11.27 -2.20
CA ILE A 354 18.20 11.29 -1.28
C ILE A 354 18.81 9.89 -1.15
N LEU A 355 17.99 8.87 -0.90
CA LEU A 355 18.43 7.49 -0.82
C LEU A 355 19.15 7.04 -2.11
N TYR A 356 18.57 7.35 -3.27
CA TYR A 356 19.11 6.94 -4.56
C TYR A 356 20.49 7.61 -4.82
N ARG A 357 20.59 8.91 -4.54
CA ARG A 357 21.83 9.65 -4.67
C ARG A 357 22.92 9.12 -3.73
N ASP A 358 22.55 8.78 -2.50
CA ASP A 358 23.50 8.26 -1.52
C ASP A 358 24.04 6.88 -1.93
N ILE A 359 23.18 6.01 -2.49
CA ILE A 359 23.59 4.71 -3.03
C ILE A 359 24.53 4.88 -4.21
N VAL A 360 24.21 5.74 -5.18
CA VAL A 360 25.06 5.95 -6.37
C VAL A 360 26.40 6.59 -6.01
N ASN A 361 26.43 7.47 -5.02
CA ASN A 361 27.66 8.11 -4.56
C ASN A 361 28.51 7.21 -3.61
N GLY A 362 28.05 6.00 -3.30
CA GLY A 362 28.73 5.11 -2.35
C GLY A 362 28.76 5.66 -0.91
N LEU A 363 27.89 6.61 -0.59
CA LEU A 363 27.75 7.17 0.76
C LEU A 363 27.00 6.15 1.62
N SER A 364 27.74 5.34 2.36
CA SER A 364 27.21 4.45 3.38
C SER A 364 27.08 5.24 4.68
N ASN A 365 25.86 5.52 5.11
CA ASN A 365 25.56 5.86 6.51
C ASN A 365 25.19 4.61 7.26
#